data_ed5cee3c6e2d12f15149311c533d3146
#
_entry.id   ed5cee3c6e2d12f15149311c533d3146
#
_cell.length_a   1.000
_cell.length_b   1.000
_cell.length_c   1.000
_cell.angle_alpha   90.00
_cell.angle_beta   90.00
_cell.angle_gamma   90.00
#
_symmetry.space_group_name_H-M   'P 1'
#
loop_
_entity.id
_entity.type
_entity.pdbx_description
1 polymer ?
#
loop_
_entity_poly.entity_id
_entity_poly.type
_entity_poly.pdbx_seq_one_letter_code
_entity_poly.pdbx_strand_id
1 'polypeptide(L)'
;SGNKGLTLSNIYLILQNPFYYGVFEYPRKSGNFYTGRHEPIINKELFESVQEQVKSQALRTQEPKEFAFTKMMTCGLCGSGVCADEKFKKLKDGSVNRHIYYGCTRSKDKNCKCGYINEIELIQQFEKLIEQVNINEIGMKEKIKYEVERIKRFNQSVLNTKQQIQIKDVDIRDYAKFILKDGLIEEKRELLTCFKSKIMLKNKIISLS
;
A
#
# COMPACT_ATOMS: atom_id res chain seq x y z
N SER A 1 32.64 22.54 -19.38
CA SER A 1 31.29 22.23 -18.92
C SER A 1 30.98 20.77 -19.29
N GLY A 2 30.95 19.89 -18.28
CA GLY A 2 30.78 18.46 -18.47
C GLY A 2 29.44 18.09 -19.11
N ASN A 3 29.47 17.09 -19.95
CA ASN A 3 28.37 16.48 -20.69
C ASN A 3 27.41 15.76 -19.71
N LYS A 4 26.71 16.52 -18.85
CA LYS A 4 25.66 15.97 -17.98
C LYS A 4 24.38 15.86 -18.79
N GLY A 5 23.83 14.66 -18.89
CA GLY A 5 22.53 14.44 -19.52
C GLY A 5 21.41 15.27 -18.85
N LEU A 6 20.37 15.57 -19.59
CA LEU A 6 19.20 16.30 -19.09
C LEU A 6 18.51 15.48 -17.98
N THR A 7 18.12 16.16 -16.91
CA THR A 7 17.27 15.54 -15.89
C THR A 7 15.85 15.38 -16.42
N LEU A 8 15.08 14.40 -15.89
CA LEU A 8 13.70 14.18 -16.28
C LEU A 8 12.84 15.45 -16.12
N SER A 9 13.05 16.21 -15.05
CA SER A 9 12.37 17.49 -14.79
C SER A 9 12.65 18.52 -15.88
N ASN A 10 13.89 18.61 -16.35
CA ASN A 10 14.24 19.50 -17.43
C ASN A 10 13.60 19.09 -18.77
N ILE A 11 13.50 17.79 -19.03
CA ILE A 11 12.81 17.27 -20.21
C ILE A 11 11.34 17.69 -20.19
N TYR A 12 10.63 17.52 -19.06
CA TYR A 12 9.24 17.98 -18.95
C TYR A 12 9.08 19.48 -19.11
N LEU A 13 10.00 20.30 -18.58
CA LEU A 13 10.00 21.74 -18.77
C LEU A 13 10.17 22.13 -20.25
N ILE A 14 11.03 21.43 -20.98
CA ILE A 14 11.21 21.62 -22.42
C ILE A 14 9.93 21.26 -23.17
N LEU A 15 9.37 20.08 -22.93
CA LEU A 15 8.17 19.60 -23.61
C LEU A 15 6.94 20.49 -23.37
N GLN A 16 6.85 21.16 -22.23
CA GLN A 16 5.72 22.03 -21.86
C GLN A 16 5.90 23.49 -22.27
N ASN A 17 7.05 23.86 -22.83
CA ASN A 17 7.33 25.25 -23.16
C ASN A 17 6.67 25.67 -24.47
N PRO A 18 5.68 26.61 -24.47
CA PRO A 18 4.98 27.06 -25.67
C PRO A 18 5.85 27.84 -26.64
N PHE A 19 7.04 28.27 -26.22
CA PHE A 19 8.00 28.98 -27.05
C PHE A 19 8.34 28.22 -28.35
N TYR A 20 8.36 26.90 -28.30
CA TYR A 20 8.72 26.07 -29.44
C TYR A 20 7.74 26.12 -30.61
N TYR A 21 6.47 26.48 -30.37
CA TYR A 21 5.49 26.69 -31.44
C TYR A 21 5.17 28.20 -31.70
N GLY A 22 6.07 29.08 -31.21
CA GLY A 22 6.01 30.52 -31.56
C GLY A 22 5.23 31.37 -30.56
N VAL A 23 4.91 30.88 -29.37
CA VAL A 23 4.14 31.59 -28.34
C VAL A 23 4.92 31.67 -27.04
N PHE A 24 4.82 32.77 -26.31
CA PHE A 24 5.42 32.94 -25.01
C PHE A 24 4.46 33.55 -23.99
N GLU A 25 4.64 33.24 -22.73
CA GLU A 25 3.85 33.77 -21.62
C GLU A 25 4.60 34.93 -20.95
N TYR A 26 3.92 36.08 -20.79
CA TYR A 26 4.51 37.21 -20.07
C TYR A 26 3.44 38.01 -19.29
N PRO A 27 3.68 38.38 -18.03
CA PRO A 27 4.71 37.85 -17.14
C PRO A 27 4.60 36.35 -16.93
N ARG A 28 5.69 35.69 -16.56
CA ARG A 28 5.71 34.21 -16.35
C ARG A 28 4.66 33.79 -15.33
N LYS A 29 3.83 32.81 -15.65
CA LYS A 29 2.70 32.28 -14.87
C LYS A 29 1.53 33.25 -14.73
N SER A 30 1.40 34.20 -15.62
CA SER A 30 0.25 35.14 -15.68
C SER A 30 -0.96 34.60 -16.44
N GLY A 31 -0.78 33.57 -17.25
CA GLY A 31 -1.80 33.09 -18.19
C GLY A 31 -1.93 33.92 -19.46
N ASN A 32 -1.14 35.00 -19.59
CA ASN A 32 -1.18 35.88 -20.78
C ASN A 32 -0.16 35.40 -21.80
N PHE A 33 -0.65 34.99 -22.98
CA PHE A 33 0.17 34.46 -24.05
C PHE A 33 0.24 35.46 -25.23
N TYR A 34 1.44 35.57 -25.78
CA TYR A 34 1.75 36.47 -26.89
C TYR A 34 2.46 35.74 -28.02
N THR A 35 2.19 36.12 -29.28
CA THR A 35 2.89 35.55 -30.41
C THR A 35 4.30 36.13 -30.50
N GLY A 36 5.30 35.26 -30.57
CA GLY A 36 6.69 35.64 -30.74
C GLY A 36 7.01 36.07 -32.19
N ARG A 37 8.11 36.80 -32.36
CA ARG A 37 8.66 37.13 -33.69
C ARG A 37 9.64 36.08 -34.23
N HIS A 38 9.94 35.05 -33.42
CA HIS A 38 10.84 33.98 -33.83
C HIS A 38 10.09 32.94 -34.66
N GLU A 39 10.83 32.29 -35.55
CA GLU A 39 10.29 31.17 -36.33
C GLU A 39 10.00 29.99 -35.45
N PRO A 40 8.79 29.40 -35.47
CA PRO A 40 8.46 28.22 -34.70
C PRO A 40 9.32 27.01 -35.11
N ILE A 41 9.82 26.26 -34.13
CA ILE A 41 10.59 25.03 -34.36
C ILE A 41 9.65 23.86 -34.67
N ILE A 42 8.45 23.87 -34.07
CA ILE A 42 7.41 22.86 -34.26
C ILE A 42 6.08 23.55 -34.55
N ASN A 43 5.14 22.86 -35.17
CA ASN A 43 3.77 23.34 -35.34
C ASN A 43 2.95 23.17 -34.05
N LYS A 44 1.85 23.89 -33.92
CA LYS A 44 0.96 23.87 -32.79
C LYS A 44 0.33 22.47 -32.56
N GLU A 45 -0.04 21.80 -33.65
CA GLU A 45 -0.66 20.46 -33.60
C GLU A 45 0.25 19.41 -32.94
N LEU A 46 1.54 19.42 -33.32
CA LEU A 46 2.53 18.53 -32.70
C LEU A 46 2.71 18.84 -31.22
N PHE A 47 2.77 20.12 -30.85
CA PHE A 47 2.87 20.53 -29.45
C PHE A 47 1.66 20.04 -28.64
N GLU A 48 0.43 20.22 -29.13
CA GLU A 48 -0.79 19.77 -28.47
C GLU A 48 -0.83 18.24 -28.32
N SER A 49 -0.47 17.51 -29.36
CA SER A 49 -0.33 16.04 -29.29
C SER A 49 0.64 15.57 -28.21
N VAL A 50 1.78 16.25 -28.07
CA VAL A 50 2.74 15.97 -26.99
C VAL A 50 2.14 16.27 -25.61
N GLN A 51 1.40 17.39 -25.46
CA GLN A 51 0.73 17.72 -24.18
C GLN A 51 -0.31 16.66 -23.79
N GLU A 52 -1.07 16.13 -24.73
CA GLU A 52 -2.03 15.04 -24.48
C GLU A 52 -1.32 13.77 -24.00
N GLN A 53 -0.21 13.39 -24.62
CA GLN A 53 0.57 12.24 -24.19
C GLN A 53 1.17 12.43 -22.78
N VAL A 54 1.73 13.61 -22.50
CA VAL A 54 2.27 13.94 -21.18
C VAL A 54 1.18 13.87 -20.11
N LYS A 55 -0.02 14.41 -20.40
CA LYS A 55 -1.18 14.32 -19.49
C LYS A 55 -1.65 12.88 -19.30
N SER A 56 -1.75 12.10 -20.36
CA SER A 56 -2.18 10.70 -20.29
C SER A 56 -1.21 9.82 -19.51
N GLN A 57 0.09 10.08 -19.59
CA GLN A 57 1.10 9.39 -18.77
C GLN A 57 1.06 9.79 -17.29
N ALA A 58 0.75 11.07 -17.00
CA ALA A 58 0.57 11.54 -15.62
C ALA A 58 -0.69 10.93 -14.97
N LEU A 59 -1.71 10.59 -15.75
CA LEU A 59 -2.93 9.92 -15.30
C LEU A 59 -2.77 8.39 -15.16
N ARG A 60 -1.70 7.79 -15.69
CA ARG A 60 -1.31 6.41 -15.38
C ARG A 60 -0.67 6.39 -13.99
N THR A 61 -1.47 6.69 -12.98
CA THR A 61 -1.15 6.28 -11.61
C THR A 61 -0.94 4.79 -11.63
N GLN A 62 0.24 4.34 -11.21
CA GLN A 62 0.47 2.93 -10.92
C GLN A 62 -0.71 2.44 -10.08
N GLU A 63 -1.29 1.30 -10.43
CA GLU A 63 -2.34 0.70 -9.63
C GLU A 63 -1.90 0.75 -8.16
N PRO A 64 -2.76 1.26 -7.26
CA PRO A 64 -2.38 1.40 -5.87
C PRO A 64 -2.03 0.03 -5.33
N LYS A 65 -0.77 -0.17 -4.95
CA LYS A 65 -0.32 -1.41 -4.34
C LYS A 65 -1.05 -1.62 -3.03
N GLU A 66 -1.70 -2.76 -2.89
CA GLU A 66 -2.37 -3.12 -1.67
C GLU A 66 -1.46 -3.93 -0.76
N PHE A 67 -1.45 -3.56 0.54
CA PHE A 67 -0.72 -4.26 1.59
C PHE A 67 -1.67 -4.57 2.74
N ALA A 68 -1.55 -5.75 3.33
CA ALA A 68 -2.51 -6.29 4.28
C ALA A 68 -2.79 -5.35 5.47
N PHE A 69 -1.76 -4.76 6.06
CA PHE A 69 -1.88 -4.03 7.34
C PHE A 69 -1.85 -2.50 7.17
N THR A 70 -1.90 -1.98 5.94
CA THR A 70 -1.96 -0.53 5.68
C THR A 70 -3.26 0.05 6.24
N LYS A 71 -3.15 1.17 6.97
CA LYS A 71 -4.28 1.88 7.63
C LYS A 71 -4.98 1.09 8.75
N MET A 72 -4.50 -0.10 9.11
CA MET A 72 -5.08 -0.91 10.20
C MET A 72 -4.50 -0.54 11.57
N MET A 73 -3.43 0.24 11.58
CA MET A 73 -2.73 0.66 12.80
C MET A 73 -2.55 2.17 12.85
N THR A 74 -2.39 2.68 14.06
CA THR A 74 -2.03 4.09 14.33
C THR A 74 -0.67 4.18 15.02
N CYS A 75 0.04 5.28 14.79
CA CYS A 75 1.31 5.53 15.46
C CYS A 75 1.08 5.88 16.91
N GLY A 76 1.66 5.13 17.86
CA GLY A 76 1.56 5.38 19.30
C GLY A 76 2.35 6.60 19.78
N LEU A 77 3.18 7.24 18.92
CA LEU A 77 3.89 8.48 19.28
C LEU A 77 3.14 9.73 18.85
N CYS A 78 2.69 9.80 17.60
CA CYS A 78 2.08 11.01 17.03
C CYS A 78 0.62 10.84 16.58
N GLY A 79 0.06 9.64 16.68
CA GLY A 79 -1.32 9.36 16.29
C GLY A 79 -1.57 9.41 14.76
N SER A 80 -0.52 9.48 13.91
CA SER A 80 -0.66 9.37 12.47
C SER A 80 -0.99 7.92 12.06
N GLY A 81 -1.56 7.74 10.88
CA GLY A 81 -1.74 6.40 10.31
C GLY A 81 -0.41 5.69 10.03
N VAL A 82 -0.46 4.37 9.95
CA VAL A 82 0.66 3.52 9.53
C VAL A 82 0.42 3.07 8.10
N CYS A 83 1.43 3.17 7.25
CA CYS A 83 1.40 2.70 5.86
C CYS A 83 2.55 1.74 5.59
N ALA A 84 2.41 0.98 4.50
CA ALA A 84 3.44 0.08 4.01
C ALA A 84 4.30 0.73 2.94
N ASP A 85 5.55 0.29 2.86
CA ASP A 85 6.49 0.54 1.79
C ASP A 85 7.20 -0.77 1.43
N GLU A 86 7.47 -0.99 0.16
CA GLU A 86 8.19 -2.18 -0.30
C GLU A 86 9.59 -1.83 -0.78
N LYS A 87 10.53 -2.71 -0.48
CA LYS A 87 11.92 -2.59 -0.93
C LYS A 87 12.37 -3.88 -1.61
N PHE A 88 13.03 -3.73 -2.73
CA PHE A 88 13.61 -4.82 -3.48
C PHE A 88 15.13 -4.86 -3.27
N LYS A 89 15.63 -6.00 -2.79
CA LYS A 89 17.06 -6.22 -2.59
C LYS A 89 17.56 -7.29 -3.56
N LYS A 90 18.48 -6.91 -4.42
CA LYS A 90 19.18 -7.86 -5.29
C LYS A 90 20.18 -8.68 -4.46
N LEU A 91 20.12 -9.99 -4.59
CA LEU A 91 21.05 -10.93 -3.98
C LEU A 91 22.24 -11.20 -4.92
N LYS A 92 23.28 -11.84 -4.40
CA LYS A 92 24.50 -12.14 -5.15
C LYS A 92 24.27 -13.14 -6.30
N ASP A 93 23.26 -13.98 -6.19
CA ASP A 93 22.81 -14.96 -7.19
C ASP A 93 21.93 -14.36 -8.32
N GLY A 94 21.71 -13.02 -8.28
CA GLY A 94 20.87 -12.31 -9.23
C GLY A 94 19.39 -12.33 -8.91
N SER A 95 18.95 -13.09 -7.91
CA SER A 95 17.56 -13.08 -7.45
C SER A 95 17.20 -11.76 -6.72
N VAL A 96 15.91 -11.45 -6.66
CA VAL A 96 15.42 -10.21 -6.03
C VAL A 96 14.50 -10.57 -4.89
N ASN A 97 14.89 -10.22 -3.66
CA ASN A 97 14.02 -10.36 -2.50
C ASN A 97 13.18 -9.10 -2.30
N ARG A 98 11.88 -9.31 -2.12
CA ARG A 98 10.91 -8.28 -1.77
C ARG A 98 10.74 -8.23 -0.26
N HIS A 99 10.89 -7.06 0.33
CA HIS A 99 10.68 -6.79 1.74
C HIS A 99 9.61 -5.73 1.91
N ILE A 100 8.62 -5.99 2.75
CA ILE A 100 7.55 -5.04 3.09
C ILE A 100 7.82 -4.51 4.49
N TYR A 101 7.73 -3.20 4.65
CA TYR A 101 7.91 -2.49 5.91
C TYR A 101 6.71 -1.62 6.22
N TYR A 102 6.31 -1.59 7.48
CA TYR A 102 5.23 -0.74 7.97
C TYR A 102 5.80 0.37 8.85
N GLY A 103 5.37 1.59 8.64
CA GLY A 103 5.86 2.74 9.39
C GLY A 103 4.85 3.88 9.46
N CYS A 104 5.11 4.80 10.37
CA CYS A 104 4.30 5.99 10.56
C CYS A 104 4.35 6.90 9.31
N THR A 105 3.20 7.39 8.86
CA THR A 105 3.09 8.34 7.74
C THR A 105 3.64 9.72 8.08
N ARG A 106 3.85 10.02 9.37
CA ARG A 106 4.30 11.33 9.89
C ARG A 106 3.41 12.51 9.48
N SER A 107 2.14 12.26 9.18
CA SER A 107 1.19 13.28 8.73
C SER A 107 0.89 14.32 9.81
N LYS A 108 0.89 13.92 11.09
CA LYS A 108 0.66 14.83 12.22
C LYS A 108 1.94 15.41 12.81
N ASP A 109 3.06 14.68 12.72
CA ASP A 109 4.38 15.12 13.19
C ASP A 109 5.46 14.61 12.24
N LYS A 110 6.06 15.52 11.48
CA LYS A 110 7.12 15.23 10.50
C LYS A 110 8.39 14.67 11.15
N ASN A 111 8.63 14.98 12.42
CA ASN A 111 9.80 14.55 13.18
C ASN A 111 9.57 13.25 13.97
N CYS A 112 8.42 12.59 13.79
CA CYS A 112 8.10 11.36 14.49
C CYS A 112 9.14 10.26 14.22
N LYS A 113 9.69 9.68 15.31
CA LYS A 113 10.74 8.65 15.30
C LYS A 113 10.20 7.25 15.56
N CYS A 114 8.96 6.94 15.18
CA CYS A 114 8.31 5.64 15.43
C CYS A 114 9.10 4.44 14.84
N GLY A 115 9.88 4.67 13.80
CA GLY A 115 10.62 3.60 13.09
C GLY A 115 9.75 2.80 12.13
N TYR A 116 10.39 1.80 11.49
CA TYR A 116 9.73 0.88 10.56
C TYR A 116 9.88 -0.54 11.08
N ILE A 117 8.84 -1.34 10.94
CA ILE A 117 8.84 -2.77 11.27
C ILE A 117 8.69 -3.60 9.98
N ASN A 118 9.42 -4.70 9.87
CA ASN A 118 9.27 -5.63 8.75
C ASN A 118 7.95 -6.42 8.89
N GLU A 119 7.32 -6.79 7.77
CA GLU A 119 6.04 -7.53 7.78
C GLU A 119 6.13 -8.86 8.54
N ILE A 120 7.24 -9.59 8.40
CA ILE A 120 7.44 -10.86 9.10
C ILE A 120 7.45 -10.66 10.62
N GLU A 121 8.21 -9.66 11.09
CA GLU A 121 8.26 -9.32 12.52
C GLU A 121 6.90 -8.83 13.03
N LEU A 122 6.16 -8.09 12.19
CA LEU A 122 4.83 -7.60 12.50
C LEU A 122 3.84 -8.77 12.68
N ILE A 123 3.86 -9.74 11.78
CA ILE A 123 3.03 -10.96 11.88
C ILE A 123 3.34 -11.71 13.16
N GLN A 124 4.62 -11.91 13.50
CA GLN A 124 5.02 -12.57 14.74
C GLN A 124 4.51 -11.85 16.00
N GLN A 125 4.49 -10.52 15.96
CA GLN A 125 3.93 -9.75 17.07
C GLN A 125 2.40 -9.87 17.15
N PHE A 126 1.70 -9.92 16.00
CA PHE A 126 0.26 -10.19 15.97
C PHE A 126 -0.07 -11.57 16.52
N GLU A 127 0.71 -12.60 16.22
CA GLU A 127 0.53 -13.93 16.78
C GLU A 127 0.62 -13.93 18.31
N LYS A 128 1.61 -13.23 18.87
CA LYS A 128 1.74 -13.07 20.32
C LYS A 128 0.55 -12.32 20.94
N LEU A 129 0.05 -11.29 20.26
CA LEU A 129 -1.14 -10.56 20.69
C LEU A 129 -2.38 -11.47 20.71
N ILE A 130 -2.58 -12.32 19.70
CA ILE A 130 -3.69 -13.28 19.63
C ILE A 130 -3.63 -14.26 20.81
N GLU A 131 -2.44 -14.65 21.25
CA GLU A 131 -2.29 -15.52 22.43
C GLU A 131 -2.72 -14.84 23.74
N GLN A 132 -2.50 -13.56 23.85
CA GLN A 132 -2.76 -12.77 25.08
C GLN A 132 -4.19 -12.25 25.17
N VAL A 133 -4.85 -12.02 24.04
CA VAL A 133 -6.20 -11.43 23.98
C VAL A 133 -7.27 -12.48 24.29
N ASN A 134 -8.31 -12.06 24.99
CA ASN A 134 -9.47 -12.91 25.25
C ASN A 134 -10.20 -13.26 23.95
N ILE A 135 -10.42 -14.54 23.67
CA ILE A 135 -11.05 -15.04 22.43
C ILE A 135 -12.43 -14.39 22.19
N ASN A 136 -13.16 -14.04 23.25
CA ASN A 136 -14.47 -13.37 23.13
C ASN A 136 -14.36 -11.93 22.62
N GLU A 137 -13.17 -11.31 22.69
CA GLU A 137 -12.88 -9.97 22.16
C GLU A 137 -12.55 -10.01 20.66
N ILE A 138 -12.16 -11.17 20.15
CA ILE A 138 -11.81 -11.36 18.73
C ILE A 138 -13.09 -11.68 17.95
N GLY A 139 -14.19 -11.22 18.04
CA GLY A 139 -15.41 -11.34 17.21
C GLY A 139 -15.49 -12.48 16.15
N MET A 140 -14.56 -13.46 16.21
CA MET A 140 -14.35 -14.48 15.17
C MET A 140 -15.22 -15.72 15.30
N LYS A 141 -15.90 -15.91 16.41
CA LYS A 141 -16.72 -17.12 16.62
C LYS A 141 -17.75 -17.35 15.50
N GLU A 142 -18.39 -16.28 15.05
CA GLU A 142 -19.41 -16.38 14.01
C GLU A 142 -18.80 -16.66 12.63
N LYS A 143 -17.62 -16.04 12.36
CA LYS A 143 -16.93 -16.23 11.10
C LYS A 143 -16.40 -17.67 10.96
N ILE A 144 -15.80 -18.22 12.01
CA ILE A 144 -15.35 -19.61 12.02
C ILE A 144 -16.51 -20.57 11.85
N LYS A 145 -17.66 -20.32 12.47
CA LYS A 145 -18.87 -21.10 12.23
C LYS A 145 -19.24 -21.10 10.75
N TYR A 146 -19.25 -19.94 10.13
CA TYR A 146 -19.58 -19.78 8.71
C TYR A 146 -18.58 -20.54 7.80
N GLU A 147 -17.27 -20.42 8.05
CA GLU A 147 -16.24 -21.12 7.28
C GLU A 147 -16.30 -22.64 7.46
N VAL A 148 -16.51 -23.11 8.68
CA VAL A 148 -16.70 -24.56 8.94
C VAL A 148 -17.94 -25.09 8.24
N GLU A 149 -19.04 -24.35 8.23
CA GLU A 149 -20.23 -24.73 7.48
C GLU A 149 -20.00 -24.73 5.96
N ARG A 150 -19.23 -23.76 5.45
CA ARG A 150 -18.85 -23.68 4.03
C ARG A 150 -18.01 -24.89 3.62
N ILE A 151 -17.01 -25.25 4.42
CA ILE A 151 -16.17 -26.44 4.19
C ILE A 151 -17.00 -27.73 4.28
N LYS A 152 -17.93 -27.83 5.23
CA LYS A 152 -18.85 -28.98 5.33
C LYS A 152 -19.69 -29.14 4.07
N ARG A 153 -20.30 -28.05 3.57
CA ARG A 153 -21.11 -28.07 2.34
C ARG A 153 -20.26 -28.47 1.14
N PHE A 154 -19.04 -27.94 1.02
CA PHE A 154 -18.11 -28.31 -0.03
C PHE A 154 -17.74 -29.79 0.01
N ASN A 155 -17.35 -30.31 1.18
CA ASN A 155 -16.98 -31.72 1.34
C ASN A 155 -18.16 -32.65 1.08
N GLN A 156 -19.38 -32.28 1.44
CA GLN A 156 -20.58 -33.04 1.15
C GLN A 156 -20.97 -33.04 -0.34
N SER A 157 -20.84 -31.87 -1.00
CA SER A 157 -21.28 -31.72 -2.40
C SER A 157 -20.25 -32.19 -3.41
N VAL A 158 -18.95 -32.03 -3.14
CA VAL A 158 -17.89 -32.28 -4.12
C VAL A 158 -17.12 -33.57 -3.85
N LEU A 159 -16.82 -33.87 -2.58
CA LEU A 159 -15.96 -34.99 -2.22
C LEU A 159 -16.72 -36.22 -1.72
N ASN A 160 -18.04 -36.14 -1.56
CA ASN A 160 -18.88 -37.20 -1.00
C ASN A 160 -18.36 -37.80 0.33
N THR A 161 -17.50 -37.04 1.05
CA THR A 161 -16.85 -37.48 2.26
C THR A 161 -17.72 -37.07 3.47
N LYS A 162 -18.13 -38.07 4.26
CA LYS A 162 -18.90 -37.88 5.52
C LYS A 162 -18.00 -37.46 6.70
N GLN A 163 -16.84 -36.84 6.48
CA GLN A 163 -16.05 -36.33 7.60
C GLN A 163 -16.74 -35.17 8.29
N GLN A 164 -17.25 -35.41 9.46
CA GLN A 164 -17.86 -34.39 10.32
C GLN A 164 -16.77 -33.58 11.03
N ILE A 165 -16.32 -32.48 10.41
CA ILE A 165 -15.53 -31.47 11.12
C ILE A 165 -16.48 -30.78 12.11
N GLN A 166 -16.25 -30.97 13.40
CA GLN A 166 -17.02 -30.26 14.43
C GLN A 166 -16.35 -28.91 14.73
N ILE A 167 -17.16 -27.88 15.02
CA ILE A 167 -16.66 -26.53 15.38
C ILE A 167 -15.78 -26.58 16.63
N LYS A 168 -15.95 -27.59 17.49
CA LYS A 168 -15.14 -27.82 18.70
C LYS A 168 -13.69 -28.20 18.39
N ASP A 169 -13.40 -28.70 17.20
CA ASP A 169 -12.08 -29.20 16.81
C ASP A 169 -11.21 -28.11 16.17
N VAL A 170 -11.72 -26.92 15.94
CA VAL A 170 -10.98 -25.80 15.36
C VAL A 170 -10.64 -24.79 16.46
N ASP A 171 -9.36 -24.72 16.84
CA ASP A 171 -8.89 -23.66 17.72
C ASP A 171 -8.94 -22.32 16.99
N ILE A 172 -9.69 -21.37 17.55
CA ILE A 172 -9.88 -20.03 17.00
C ILE A 172 -8.53 -19.30 16.87
N ARG A 173 -7.63 -19.52 17.81
CA ARG A 173 -6.31 -18.90 17.80
C ARG A 173 -5.43 -19.45 16.68
N ASP A 174 -5.43 -20.76 16.49
CA ASP A 174 -4.68 -21.40 15.43
C ASP A 174 -5.20 -20.99 14.05
N TYR A 175 -6.51 -20.88 13.90
CA TYR A 175 -7.12 -20.36 12.67
C TYR A 175 -6.75 -18.89 12.42
N ALA A 176 -6.75 -18.04 13.45
CA ALA A 176 -6.33 -16.65 13.33
C ALA A 176 -4.85 -16.51 12.95
N LYS A 177 -3.97 -17.32 13.52
CA LYS A 177 -2.55 -17.38 13.15
C LYS A 177 -2.34 -17.84 11.72
N PHE A 178 -3.10 -18.85 11.27
CA PHE A 178 -3.08 -19.31 9.88
C PHE A 178 -3.46 -18.17 8.92
N ILE A 179 -4.56 -17.44 9.20
CA ILE A 179 -4.94 -16.29 8.36
C ILE A 179 -3.83 -15.24 8.31
N LEU A 180 -3.17 -14.92 9.43
CA LEU A 180 -2.10 -13.93 9.45
C LEU A 180 -0.91 -14.32 8.57
N LYS A 181 -0.57 -15.61 8.51
CA LYS A 181 0.55 -16.10 7.70
C LYS A 181 0.16 -16.25 6.23
N ASP A 182 -0.83 -17.07 5.97
CA ASP A 182 -1.13 -17.62 4.65
C ASP A 182 -2.42 -17.07 4.03
N GLY A 183 -3.22 -16.31 4.79
CA GLY A 183 -4.48 -15.72 4.32
C GLY A 183 -4.29 -14.63 3.26
N LEU A 184 -5.34 -14.39 2.49
CA LEU A 184 -5.43 -13.29 1.54
C LEU A 184 -5.38 -11.92 2.25
N ILE A 185 -5.10 -10.86 1.51
CA ILE A 185 -5.03 -9.49 2.05
C ILE A 185 -6.35 -9.11 2.73
N GLU A 186 -7.47 -9.44 2.11
CA GLU A 186 -8.81 -9.19 2.61
C GLU A 186 -9.07 -9.94 3.92
N GLU A 187 -8.69 -11.22 3.99
CA GLU A 187 -8.86 -12.04 5.19
C GLU A 187 -8.02 -11.51 6.36
N LYS A 188 -6.77 -11.11 6.09
CA LYS A 188 -5.90 -10.47 7.09
C LYS A 188 -6.49 -9.17 7.62
N ARG A 189 -7.04 -8.33 6.75
CA ARG A 189 -7.70 -7.09 7.13
C ARG A 189 -8.95 -7.33 7.95
N GLU A 190 -9.77 -8.27 7.53
CA GLU A 190 -10.99 -8.62 8.22
C GLU A 190 -10.70 -9.19 9.61
N LEU A 191 -9.67 -10.03 9.76
CA LEU A 191 -9.20 -10.50 11.04
C LEU A 191 -8.85 -9.33 11.97
N LEU A 192 -8.12 -8.32 11.49
CA LEU A 192 -7.74 -7.17 12.30
C LEU A 192 -8.93 -6.27 12.67
N THR A 193 -9.98 -6.21 11.85
CA THR A 193 -11.20 -5.48 12.21
C THR A 193 -12.00 -6.16 13.32
N CYS A 194 -11.78 -7.46 13.54
CA CYS A 194 -12.40 -8.18 14.65
C CYS A 194 -11.84 -7.78 16.03
N PHE A 195 -10.66 -7.14 16.08
CA PHE A 195 -10.14 -6.60 17.33
C PHE A 195 -10.95 -5.39 17.76
N LYS A 196 -11.53 -5.41 18.96
CA LYS A 196 -12.31 -4.29 19.51
C LYS A 196 -11.44 -3.11 19.89
N SER A 197 -10.18 -3.36 20.22
CA SER A 197 -9.20 -2.36 20.63
C SER A 197 -8.42 -1.82 19.43
N LYS A 198 -8.02 -0.55 19.50
CA LYS A 198 -7.19 0.06 18.46
C LYS A 198 -5.76 -0.48 18.55
N ILE A 199 -5.22 -0.87 17.38
CA ILE A 199 -3.85 -1.35 17.28
C ILE A 199 -2.92 -0.16 17.10
N MET A 200 -1.90 -0.06 17.95
CA MET A 200 -0.90 1.02 17.91
C MET A 200 0.48 0.43 17.63
N LEU A 201 1.24 1.13 16.78
CA LEU A 201 2.66 0.86 16.52
C LEU A 201 3.50 1.93 17.22
N LYS A 202 4.36 1.54 18.17
CA LYS A 202 5.30 2.42 18.86
C LYS A 202 6.68 1.76 18.91
N ASN A 203 7.70 2.42 18.37
CA ASN A 203 9.09 1.93 18.40
C ASN A 203 9.23 0.48 17.93
N LYS A 204 8.60 0.13 16.80
CA LYS A 204 8.56 -1.22 16.22
C LYS A 204 7.80 -2.27 17.04
N ILE A 205 7.06 -1.88 18.07
CA ILE A 205 6.26 -2.78 18.89
C ILE A 205 4.79 -2.43 18.70
N ILE A 206 3.95 -3.46 18.50
CA ILE A 206 2.51 -3.30 18.46
C ILE A 206 1.89 -3.53 19.84
N SER A 207 0.85 -2.76 20.14
CA SER A 207 0.06 -2.86 21.36
C SER A 207 -1.40 -2.55 21.11
N LEU A 208 -2.28 -3.01 21.98
CA LEU A 208 -3.71 -2.67 21.98
C LEU A 208 -3.95 -1.52 22.96
N SER A 209 -4.83 -0.58 22.60
CA SER A 209 -5.24 0.55 23.44
C SER A 209 -6.73 0.51 23.72
#